data_5a64715774145a05bab18be6197c7849
#
_entry.id   5a64715774145a05bab18be6197c7849
#
_cell.length_a   1.000
_cell.length_b   1.000
_cell.length_c   1.000
_cell.angle_alpha   90.00
_cell.angle_beta   90.00
_cell.angle_gamma   90.00
#
_symmetry.space_group_name_H-M   'P 1'
#
loop_
_entity.id
_entity.type
_entity.pdbx_description
1 polymer ?
#
loop_
_entity_poly.entity_id
_entity_poly.type
_entity_poly.pdbx_seq_one_letter_code
_entity_poly.pdbx_strand_id
1 'polypeptide(L)'
;MLEDLLELSLNDIITVVGAGGKTSLITYLSKRLSSNYKVLLTTTTKIYLPKSSDFNNMIMLNEKSDTFIDKGITLCGKFINNENKLVGLSFNELDKLLEKFDISLIEGDGSKRKKLKGWKEDEPLVHPKTTKCIGVIDITSYNMYINETNIHRVDKFLDICGEVNNKVSLENLKNIILNKNGLFKNSVGEKILFINKVENSYKEELTNKLIKMIKKEDNNMKVIYGSLIKDYYKKG
;
A
#
# COMPACT_ATOMS: atom_id res chain seq x y z
N MET A 1 4.37 3.54 18.26
CA MET A 1 3.69 2.51 17.43
C MET A 1 3.78 2.90 15.97
N LEU A 2 3.30 2.08 15.00
CA LEU A 2 3.42 2.43 13.56
C LEU A 2 2.61 3.67 13.20
N GLU A 3 1.42 3.79 13.75
CA GLU A 3 0.52 4.93 13.56
C GLU A 3 1.15 6.27 14.00
N ASP A 4 1.97 6.26 15.06
CA ASP A 4 2.70 7.45 15.53
C ASP A 4 3.83 7.83 14.55
N LEU A 5 4.54 6.82 14.01
CA LEU A 5 5.59 7.05 13.01
C LEU A 5 5.02 7.56 11.68
N LEU A 6 3.81 7.13 11.35
CA LEU A 6 3.05 7.60 10.19
C LEU A 6 2.40 8.97 10.44
N GLU A 7 2.37 9.43 11.70
CA GLU A 7 1.75 10.71 12.10
C GLU A 7 0.30 10.80 11.62
N LEU A 8 -0.48 9.72 11.91
CA LEU A 8 -1.87 9.63 11.48
C LEU A 8 -2.76 10.56 12.29
N SER A 9 -3.68 11.23 11.60
CA SER A 9 -4.62 12.19 12.18
C SER A 9 -6.05 11.97 11.67
N LEU A 10 -7.01 12.60 12.35
CA LEU A 10 -8.41 12.64 11.89
C LEU A 10 -8.50 13.20 10.47
N ASN A 11 -9.40 12.64 9.68
CA ASN A 11 -9.65 12.95 8.27
C ASN A 11 -8.51 12.56 7.32
N ASP A 12 -7.52 11.76 7.78
CA ASP A 12 -6.52 11.23 6.86
C ASP A 12 -7.15 10.28 5.84
N ILE A 13 -6.84 10.55 4.58
CA ILE A 13 -7.15 9.70 3.44
C ILE A 13 -5.83 9.09 2.99
N ILE A 14 -5.64 7.80 3.31
CA ILE A 14 -4.38 7.10 3.13
C ILE A 14 -4.51 6.15 1.95
N THR A 15 -3.74 6.40 0.89
CA THR A 15 -3.64 5.45 -0.24
C THR A 15 -2.36 4.63 -0.10
N VAL A 16 -2.51 3.30 -0.11
CA VAL A 16 -1.39 2.35 -0.02
C VAL A 16 -1.13 1.74 -1.39
N VAL A 17 0.11 1.86 -1.86
CA VAL A 17 0.55 1.44 -3.20
C VAL A 17 1.75 0.50 -3.14
N GLY A 18 2.10 -0.17 -4.25
CA GLY A 18 3.27 -1.04 -4.33
C GLY A 18 2.98 -2.53 -4.18
N ALA A 19 3.89 -3.27 -3.55
CA ALA A 19 3.78 -4.73 -3.43
C ALA A 19 4.47 -5.25 -2.15
N GLY A 20 4.16 -6.50 -1.77
CA GLY A 20 4.85 -7.16 -0.66
C GLY A 20 4.32 -6.83 0.72
N GLY A 21 3.03 -6.49 0.85
CA GLY A 21 2.40 -6.33 2.17
C GLY A 21 1.37 -5.22 2.29
N LYS A 22 0.87 -4.64 1.20
CA LYS A 22 -0.17 -3.59 1.23
C LYS A 22 -1.40 -3.98 2.04
N THR A 23 -2.06 -5.06 1.63
CA THR A 23 -3.27 -5.55 2.31
C THR A 23 -3.01 -5.83 3.79
N SER A 24 -1.84 -6.42 4.12
CA SER A 24 -1.44 -6.64 5.52
C SER A 24 -1.25 -5.33 6.29
N LEU A 25 -0.63 -4.31 5.67
CA LEU A 25 -0.47 -2.99 6.29
C LEU A 25 -1.82 -2.32 6.53
N ILE A 26 -2.69 -2.33 5.52
CA ILE A 26 -4.03 -1.76 5.61
C ILE A 26 -4.83 -2.46 6.71
N THR A 27 -4.85 -3.80 6.73
CA THR A 27 -5.54 -4.57 7.77
C THR A 27 -4.96 -4.31 9.17
N TYR A 28 -3.63 -4.21 9.28
CA TYR A 28 -2.97 -3.89 10.54
C TYR A 28 -3.40 -2.52 11.06
N LEU A 29 -3.32 -1.48 10.22
CA LEU A 29 -3.70 -0.12 10.59
C LEU A 29 -5.19 -0.02 10.90
N SER A 30 -6.06 -0.63 10.09
CA SER A 30 -7.50 -0.59 10.33
C SER A 30 -7.88 -1.17 11.69
N LYS A 31 -7.30 -2.31 12.08
CA LYS A 31 -7.56 -2.94 13.39
C LYS A 31 -7.09 -2.07 14.56
N ARG A 32 -5.95 -1.40 14.43
CA ARG A 32 -5.44 -0.52 15.49
C ARG A 32 -6.24 0.77 15.64
N LEU A 33 -6.74 1.30 14.54
CA LEU A 33 -7.50 2.55 14.51
C LEU A 33 -8.97 2.36 14.90
N SER A 34 -9.54 1.18 14.66
CA SER A 34 -10.99 0.92 14.76
C SER A 34 -11.57 1.03 16.16
N SER A 35 -10.77 0.93 17.21
CA SER A 35 -11.24 1.13 18.60
C SER A 35 -11.67 2.58 18.88
N ASN A 36 -11.05 3.53 18.18
CA ASN A 36 -11.27 4.96 18.42
C ASN A 36 -11.98 5.67 17.27
N TYR A 37 -11.87 5.14 16.03
CA TYR A 37 -12.26 5.81 14.80
C TYR A 37 -13.23 4.97 13.96
N LYS A 38 -14.04 5.66 13.15
CA LYS A 38 -14.77 5.09 12.01
C LYS A 38 -13.79 4.94 10.85
N VAL A 39 -13.38 3.71 10.55
CA VAL A 39 -12.36 3.42 9.55
C VAL A 39 -13.00 2.89 8.27
N LEU A 40 -12.81 3.58 7.16
CA LEU A 40 -13.11 3.07 5.82
C LEU A 40 -11.96 2.20 5.33
N LEU A 41 -12.29 0.96 4.96
CA LEU A 41 -11.40 0.05 4.23
C LEU A 41 -11.92 -0.14 2.82
N THR A 42 -11.15 0.23 1.80
CA THR A 42 -11.61 0.17 0.40
C THR A 42 -10.45 0.04 -0.60
N THR A 43 -10.78 0.03 -1.88
CA THR A 43 -9.82 -0.01 -2.98
C THR A 43 -10.33 0.76 -4.19
N THR A 44 -9.40 1.26 -5.00
CA THR A 44 -9.69 1.83 -6.33
C THR A 44 -9.49 0.81 -7.47
N THR A 45 -9.06 -0.41 -7.14
CA THR A 45 -8.77 -1.48 -8.11
C THR A 45 -9.60 -2.74 -7.83
N LYS A 46 -9.09 -3.92 -8.21
CA LYS A 46 -9.65 -5.22 -7.82
C LYS A 46 -8.70 -5.89 -6.86
N ILE A 47 -9.17 -6.18 -5.65
CA ILE A 47 -8.39 -6.89 -4.62
C ILE A 47 -9.09 -8.18 -4.22
N TYR A 48 -8.35 -9.13 -3.65
CA TYR A 48 -8.99 -10.26 -2.97
C TYR A 48 -9.86 -9.77 -1.83
N LEU A 49 -11.03 -10.38 -1.67
CA LEU A 49 -11.93 -10.04 -0.57
C LEU A 49 -11.20 -10.25 0.77
N PRO A 50 -11.12 -9.23 1.66
CA PRO A 50 -10.63 -9.40 3.01
C PRO A 50 -11.42 -10.47 3.77
N LYS A 51 -10.82 -11.09 4.78
CA LYS A 51 -11.52 -12.05 5.63
C LYS A 51 -12.61 -11.35 6.44
N SER A 52 -13.70 -12.05 6.75
CA SER A 52 -14.79 -11.50 7.57
C SER A 52 -14.33 -11.03 8.97
N SER A 53 -13.22 -11.59 9.48
CA SER A 53 -12.59 -11.14 10.72
C SER A 53 -11.78 -9.82 10.61
N ASP A 54 -11.66 -9.26 9.41
CA ASP A 54 -10.86 -8.06 9.16
C ASP A 54 -11.70 -6.77 9.09
N PHE A 55 -13.04 -6.88 9.20
CA PHE A 55 -13.95 -5.74 9.22
C PHE A 55 -15.18 -6.03 10.06
N ASN A 56 -15.88 -4.98 10.50
CA ASN A 56 -17.11 -5.08 11.31
C ASN A 56 -18.36 -4.98 10.43
N ASN A 57 -18.30 -4.11 9.42
CA ASN A 57 -19.41 -3.82 8.52
C ASN A 57 -18.94 -3.93 7.06
N MET A 58 -19.88 -4.22 6.15
CA MET A 58 -19.61 -4.27 4.71
C MET A 58 -20.71 -3.52 3.95
N ILE A 59 -20.29 -2.63 3.05
CA ILE A 59 -21.19 -1.84 2.19
C ILE A 59 -20.85 -2.12 0.73
N MET A 60 -21.81 -2.61 -0.03
CA MET A 60 -21.73 -2.74 -1.48
C MET A 60 -22.58 -1.67 -2.13
N LEU A 61 -21.97 -0.77 -2.92
CA LEU A 61 -22.70 0.39 -3.48
C LEU A 61 -23.82 0.02 -4.46
N ASN A 62 -23.77 -1.19 -5.03
CA ASN A 62 -24.86 -1.69 -5.89
C ASN A 62 -26.06 -2.18 -5.10
N GLU A 63 -25.94 -2.30 -3.79
CA GLU A 63 -27.03 -2.72 -2.91
C GLU A 63 -27.61 -1.49 -2.19
N LYS A 64 -28.92 -1.34 -2.24
CA LYS A 64 -29.61 -0.29 -1.46
C LYS A 64 -29.52 -0.68 0.02
N SER A 65 -28.58 -0.10 0.75
CA SER A 65 -28.51 -0.24 2.19
C SER A 65 -28.43 1.15 2.83
N ASP A 66 -29.43 1.51 3.61
CA ASP A 66 -29.36 2.60 4.58
C ASP A 66 -28.46 2.12 5.73
N THR A 67 -27.14 2.05 5.47
CA THR A 67 -26.23 1.48 6.46
C THR A 67 -25.83 2.55 7.44
N PHE A 68 -26.22 2.34 8.70
CA PHE A 68 -25.67 3.10 9.83
C PHE A 68 -24.17 2.76 9.97
N ILE A 69 -23.33 3.76 9.82
CA ILE A 69 -21.87 3.62 9.96
C ILE A 69 -21.52 3.91 11.41
N ASP A 70 -21.26 2.87 12.18
CA ASP A 70 -20.81 2.98 13.58
C ASP A 70 -19.26 2.91 13.65
N LYS A 71 -18.70 3.08 14.85
CA LYS A 71 -17.26 2.86 15.12
C LYS A 71 -16.83 1.47 14.64
N GLY A 72 -15.58 1.36 14.22
CA GLY A 72 -15.03 0.12 13.72
C GLY A 72 -14.59 0.21 12.26
N ILE A 73 -14.39 -0.93 11.64
CA ILE A 73 -13.93 -1.05 10.24
C ILE A 73 -15.13 -1.33 9.34
N THR A 74 -15.37 -0.46 8.37
CA THR A 74 -16.34 -0.69 7.30
C THR A 74 -15.59 -0.96 5.99
N LEU A 75 -15.74 -2.18 5.48
CA LEU A 75 -15.29 -2.55 4.14
C LEU A 75 -16.27 -2.00 3.11
N CYS A 76 -15.80 -1.23 2.14
CA CYS A 76 -16.65 -0.73 1.07
C CYS A 76 -16.10 -1.07 -0.30
N GLY A 77 -16.97 -1.49 -1.21
CA GLY A 77 -16.66 -1.78 -2.60
C GLY A 77 -17.88 -1.61 -3.49
N LYS A 78 -17.70 -1.77 -4.79
CA LYS A 78 -18.78 -1.67 -5.76
C LYS A 78 -19.62 -2.94 -5.77
N PHE A 79 -18.97 -4.08 -5.89
CA PHE A 79 -19.54 -5.43 -5.79
C PHE A 79 -18.41 -6.48 -5.67
N ILE A 80 -18.79 -7.72 -5.36
CA ILE A 80 -17.88 -8.86 -5.37
C ILE A 80 -18.07 -9.61 -6.69
N ASN A 81 -17.00 -9.80 -7.45
CA ASN A 81 -17.04 -10.48 -8.75
C ASN A 81 -17.00 -12.02 -8.61
N ASN A 82 -17.16 -12.74 -9.74
CA ASN A 82 -17.16 -14.21 -9.79
C ASN A 82 -15.82 -14.86 -9.35
N GLU A 83 -14.73 -14.07 -9.30
CA GLU A 83 -13.43 -14.54 -8.81
C GLU A 83 -13.25 -14.28 -7.29
N ASN A 84 -14.32 -13.98 -6.58
CA ASN A 84 -14.32 -13.58 -5.16
C ASN A 84 -13.38 -12.41 -4.88
N LYS A 85 -13.36 -11.41 -5.77
CA LYS A 85 -12.62 -10.18 -5.61
C LYS A 85 -13.57 -9.00 -5.40
N LEU A 86 -13.22 -8.15 -4.46
CA LEU A 86 -13.85 -6.85 -4.26
C LEU A 86 -13.46 -5.94 -5.43
N VAL A 87 -14.44 -5.44 -6.14
CA VAL A 87 -14.26 -4.43 -7.19
C VAL A 87 -14.27 -3.06 -6.54
N GLY A 88 -13.24 -2.27 -6.85
CA GLY A 88 -13.01 -0.96 -6.26
C GLY A 88 -14.01 0.10 -6.69
N LEU A 89 -13.96 1.19 -5.97
CA LEU A 89 -14.79 2.39 -6.18
C LEU A 89 -14.10 3.34 -7.15
N SER A 90 -14.87 4.03 -7.97
CA SER A 90 -14.42 5.21 -8.69
C SER A 90 -14.17 6.38 -7.73
N PHE A 91 -13.43 7.39 -8.16
CA PHE A 91 -13.15 8.56 -7.32
C PHE A 91 -14.44 9.29 -6.92
N ASN A 92 -15.40 9.44 -7.83
CA ASN A 92 -16.69 10.06 -7.52
C ASN A 92 -17.53 9.26 -6.50
N GLU A 93 -17.42 7.93 -6.51
CA GLU A 93 -18.07 7.07 -5.52
C GLU A 93 -17.37 7.21 -4.15
N LEU A 94 -16.03 7.28 -4.14
CA LEU A 94 -15.23 7.52 -2.94
C LEU A 94 -15.55 8.89 -2.31
N ASP A 95 -15.63 9.96 -3.09
CA ASP A 95 -15.96 11.31 -2.60
C ASP A 95 -17.19 11.35 -1.72
N LYS A 96 -18.22 10.56 -2.05
CA LYS A 96 -19.48 10.48 -1.28
C LYS A 96 -19.35 9.75 0.05
N LEU A 97 -18.26 9.00 0.23
CA LEU A 97 -18.04 8.19 1.42
C LEU A 97 -17.02 8.81 2.36
N LEU A 98 -15.97 9.46 1.83
CA LEU A 98 -14.83 9.94 2.62
C LEU A 98 -15.24 10.80 3.82
N GLU A 99 -16.24 11.67 3.66
CA GLU A 99 -16.72 12.57 4.72
C GLU A 99 -17.49 11.85 5.86
N LYS A 100 -17.85 10.56 5.65
CA LYS A 100 -18.59 9.76 6.63
C LYS A 100 -17.67 9.01 7.59
N PHE A 101 -16.37 9.02 7.35
CA PHE A 101 -15.37 8.27 8.10
C PHE A 101 -14.31 9.20 8.69
N ASP A 102 -13.77 8.79 9.84
CA ASP A 102 -12.71 9.54 10.51
C ASP A 102 -11.35 9.32 9.84
N ILE A 103 -11.11 8.11 9.29
CA ILE A 103 -9.89 7.74 8.55
C ILE A 103 -10.26 6.79 7.41
N SER A 104 -9.66 7.02 6.24
CA SER A 104 -9.87 6.18 5.07
C SER A 104 -8.58 5.48 4.63
N LEU A 105 -8.61 4.17 4.49
CA LEU A 105 -7.52 3.32 4.03
C LEU A 105 -7.88 2.73 2.66
N ILE A 106 -7.13 3.10 1.62
CA ILE A 106 -7.43 2.77 0.22
C ILE A 106 -6.28 1.96 -0.37
N GLU A 107 -6.55 0.75 -0.88
CA GLU A 107 -5.57 0.03 -1.69
C GLU A 107 -5.60 0.55 -3.12
N GLY A 108 -4.51 1.24 -3.56
CA GLY A 108 -4.46 1.99 -4.82
C GLY A 108 -4.00 1.18 -6.04
N ASP A 109 -3.49 -0.04 -5.85
CA ASP A 109 -3.02 -0.89 -6.95
C ASP A 109 -3.00 -2.38 -6.61
N GLY A 110 -3.15 -3.24 -7.62
CA GLY A 110 -3.02 -4.69 -7.49
C GLY A 110 -1.59 -5.18 -7.71
N SER A 111 -1.17 -6.23 -7.00
CA SER A 111 0.13 -6.90 -7.21
C SER A 111 0.04 -8.41 -7.42
N LYS A 112 -1.17 -8.97 -7.51
CA LYS A 112 -1.43 -10.42 -7.61
C LYS A 112 -0.68 -11.24 -6.55
N ARG A 113 -0.55 -10.72 -5.32
CA ARG A 113 0.20 -11.32 -4.19
C ARG A 113 1.69 -11.49 -4.45
N LYS A 114 2.26 -10.91 -5.51
CA LYS A 114 3.70 -10.96 -5.78
C LYS A 114 4.46 -9.94 -4.90
N LYS A 115 5.75 -10.19 -4.70
CA LYS A 115 6.59 -9.36 -3.83
C LYS A 115 6.97 -8.03 -4.46
N LEU A 116 7.05 -7.96 -5.80
CA LEU A 116 7.33 -6.76 -6.59
C LEU A 116 6.37 -6.63 -7.76
N LYS A 117 6.35 -5.45 -8.36
CA LYS A 117 5.55 -5.18 -9.57
C LYS A 117 6.16 -4.06 -10.42
N GLY A 118 5.77 -4.03 -11.70
CA GLY A 118 5.77 -2.86 -12.52
C GLY A 118 4.37 -2.25 -12.63
N TRP A 119 4.27 -0.97 -12.97
CA TRP A 119 3.01 -0.22 -13.05
C TRP A 119 2.59 0.02 -14.49
N LYS A 120 1.29 -0.09 -14.76
CA LYS A 120 0.69 0.38 -16.00
C LYS A 120 0.66 1.91 -16.02
N GLU A 121 0.31 2.47 -17.18
CA GLU A 121 0.26 3.91 -17.37
C GLU A 121 -0.71 4.61 -16.42
N ASP A 122 -1.87 3.99 -16.19
CA ASP A 122 -2.94 4.44 -15.29
C ASP A 122 -2.77 4.05 -13.81
N GLU A 123 -1.73 3.27 -13.45
CA GLU A 123 -1.47 2.83 -12.08
C GLU A 123 -0.28 3.56 -11.43
N PRO A 124 -0.30 3.70 -10.09
CA PRO A 124 -1.40 3.41 -9.16
C PRO A 124 -2.55 4.42 -9.29
N LEU A 125 -3.78 3.98 -8.91
CA LEU A 125 -4.97 4.84 -8.85
C LEU A 125 -5.04 5.50 -7.45
N VAL A 126 -4.43 6.66 -7.33
CA VAL A 126 -4.38 7.44 -6.09
C VAL A 126 -5.47 8.51 -6.13
N HIS A 127 -6.35 8.51 -5.11
CA HIS A 127 -7.44 9.48 -5.04
C HIS A 127 -6.90 10.91 -4.85
N PRO A 128 -7.42 11.94 -5.56
CA PRO A 128 -6.90 13.31 -5.50
C PRO A 128 -6.88 13.94 -4.09
N LYS A 129 -7.80 13.53 -3.20
CA LYS A 129 -7.86 13.97 -1.81
C LYS A 129 -6.95 13.17 -0.86
N THR A 130 -6.09 12.28 -1.37
CA THR A 130 -5.15 11.52 -0.54
C THR A 130 -4.24 12.47 0.24
N THR A 131 -4.22 12.34 1.57
CA THR A 131 -3.35 13.13 2.45
C THR A 131 -1.98 12.46 2.61
N LYS A 132 -1.96 11.11 2.65
CA LYS A 132 -0.74 10.30 2.75
C LYS A 132 -0.74 9.17 1.74
N CYS A 133 0.31 9.08 0.93
CA CYS A 133 0.54 7.98 0.02
C CYS A 133 1.66 7.07 0.57
N ILE A 134 1.30 5.86 1.02
CA ILE A 134 2.26 4.91 1.59
C ILE A 134 2.68 3.91 0.51
N GLY A 135 3.93 4.01 0.08
CA GLY A 135 4.54 3.06 -0.85
C GLY A 135 5.15 1.86 -0.11
N VAL A 136 4.69 0.65 -0.37
CA VAL A 136 5.16 -0.57 0.31
C VAL A 136 6.16 -1.32 -0.55
N ILE A 137 7.31 -1.63 0.05
CA ILE A 137 8.36 -2.48 -0.53
C ILE A 137 8.68 -3.64 0.42
N ASP A 138 8.79 -4.85 -0.11
CA ASP A 138 9.22 -6.05 0.61
C ASP A 138 10.74 -6.22 0.49
N ILE A 139 11.51 -6.02 1.57
CA ILE A 139 12.97 -6.16 1.52
C ILE A 139 13.42 -7.59 1.18
N THR A 140 12.57 -8.61 1.41
CA THR A 140 12.87 -9.99 1.04
C THR A 140 12.82 -10.25 -0.47
N SER A 141 12.48 -9.25 -1.27
CA SER A 141 12.59 -9.30 -2.73
C SER A 141 14.03 -9.12 -3.22
N TYR A 142 14.93 -8.60 -2.40
CA TYR A 142 16.36 -8.56 -2.71
C TYR A 142 16.90 -9.97 -3.01
N ASN A 143 17.73 -10.08 -4.03
CA ASN A 143 18.34 -11.34 -4.53
C ASN A 143 17.32 -12.37 -5.09
N MET A 144 16.05 -11.99 -5.29
CA MET A 144 15.02 -12.80 -5.92
C MET A 144 15.19 -12.81 -7.45
N TYR A 145 14.94 -13.94 -8.11
CA TYR A 145 14.97 -13.98 -9.58
C TYR A 145 13.93 -13.07 -10.20
N ILE A 146 14.33 -12.34 -11.24
CA ILE A 146 13.47 -11.47 -12.03
C ILE A 146 12.74 -12.33 -13.06
N ASN A 147 11.49 -12.67 -12.77
CA ASN A 147 10.62 -13.47 -13.63
C ASN A 147 9.14 -13.22 -13.30
N GLU A 148 8.25 -13.74 -14.15
CA GLU A 148 6.81 -13.58 -13.99
C GLU A 148 6.22 -14.27 -12.76
N THR A 149 6.88 -15.26 -12.18
CA THR A 149 6.44 -15.89 -10.93
C THR A 149 6.57 -14.93 -9.75
N ASN A 150 7.64 -14.17 -9.72
CA ASN A 150 8.03 -13.31 -8.59
C ASN A 150 7.53 -11.87 -8.70
N ILE A 151 7.47 -11.35 -9.93
CA ILE A 151 7.18 -9.94 -10.20
C ILE A 151 5.92 -9.82 -11.05
N HIS A 152 5.01 -8.96 -10.65
CA HIS A 152 3.82 -8.67 -11.44
C HIS A 152 4.17 -7.67 -12.55
N ARG A 153 3.94 -8.00 -13.81
CA ARG A 153 4.33 -7.21 -15.00
C ARG A 153 5.84 -6.95 -15.04
N VAL A 154 6.57 -8.02 -15.29
CA VAL A 154 8.05 -7.99 -15.34
C VAL A 154 8.55 -7.00 -16.39
N ASP A 155 7.92 -6.93 -17.56
CA ASP A 155 8.19 -5.97 -18.62
C ASP A 155 8.21 -4.52 -18.09
N LYS A 156 7.14 -4.14 -17.40
CA LYS A 156 7.02 -2.80 -16.80
C LYS A 156 8.01 -2.56 -15.65
N PHE A 157 8.35 -3.60 -14.91
CA PHE A 157 9.40 -3.53 -13.88
C PHE A 157 10.76 -3.26 -14.53
N LEU A 158 11.08 -3.95 -15.63
CA LEU A 158 12.33 -3.78 -16.36
C LEU A 158 12.44 -2.38 -16.99
N ASP A 159 11.35 -1.85 -17.56
CA ASP A 159 11.29 -0.49 -18.10
C ASP A 159 11.68 0.57 -17.05
N ILE A 160 11.37 0.34 -15.77
CA ILE A 160 11.67 1.26 -14.67
C ILE A 160 13.08 1.04 -14.11
N CYS A 161 13.51 -0.21 -14.01
CA CYS A 161 14.77 -0.57 -13.37
C CYS A 161 16.01 -0.29 -14.22
N GLY A 162 15.88 -0.18 -15.55
CA GLY A 162 16.99 -0.11 -16.48
C GLY A 162 17.75 -1.43 -16.57
N GLU A 163 19.10 -1.38 -16.60
CA GLU A 163 19.92 -2.59 -16.63
C GLU A 163 19.71 -3.44 -15.37
N VAL A 164 19.45 -4.71 -15.58
CA VAL A 164 19.24 -5.70 -14.54
C VAL A 164 20.06 -6.96 -14.80
N ASN A 165 20.59 -7.53 -13.73
CA ASN A 165 21.04 -8.91 -13.73
C ASN A 165 19.83 -9.84 -13.53
N ASN A 166 20.05 -11.17 -13.51
CA ASN A 166 18.97 -12.15 -13.33
C ASN A 166 18.24 -12.05 -11.98
N LYS A 167 18.76 -11.23 -11.04
CA LYS A 167 18.23 -11.09 -9.68
C LYS A 167 18.07 -9.63 -9.29
N VAL A 168 17.08 -9.39 -8.44
CA VAL A 168 16.76 -8.06 -7.91
C VAL A 168 17.92 -7.56 -7.02
N SER A 169 18.48 -6.42 -7.38
CA SER A 169 19.51 -5.69 -6.61
C SER A 169 18.89 -4.59 -5.75
N LEU A 170 19.68 -3.99 -4.85
CA LEU A 170 19.28 -2.77 -4.13
C LEU A 170 19.10 -1.60 -5.09
N GLU A 171 19.87 -1.54 -6.18
CA GLU A 171 19.73 -0.52 -7.22
C GLU A 171 18.38 -0.63 -7.92
N ASN A 172 17.92 -1.85 -8.24
CA ASN A 172 16.58 -2.04 -8.80
C ASN A 172 15.48 -1.60 -7.82
N LEU A 173 15.62 -1.91 -6.52
CA LEU A 173 14.67 -1.45 -5.49
C LEU A 173 14.67 0.08 -5.37
N LYS A 174 15.85 0.72 -5.36
CA LYS A 174 15.97 2.17 -5.38
C LYS A 174 15.28 2.78 -6.61
N ASN A 175 15.55 2.21 -7.80
CA ASN A 175 14.98 2.72 -9.04
C ASN A 175 13.46 2.63 -9.06
N ILE A 176 12.84 1.52 -8.64
CA ILE A 176 11.37 1.44 -8.58
C ILE A 176 10.75 2.41 -7.55
N ILE A 177 11.49 2.79 -6.51
CA ILE A 177 11.02 3.75 -5.50
C ILE A 177 11.10 5.18 -6.03
N LEU A 178 12.21 5.57 -6.65
CA LEU A 178 12.51 6.96 -7.03
C LEU A 178 12.08 7.33 -8.45
N ASN A 179 11.95 6.35 -9.34
CA ASN A 179 11.56 6.63 -10.73
C ASN A 179 10.16 7.23 -10.80
N LYS A 180 10.00 8.28 -11.62
CA LYS A 180 8.71 8.95 -11.85
C LYS A 180 7.59 8.02 -12.32
N ASN A 181 7.92 6.90 -12.96
CA ASN A 181 6.98 5.86 -13.42
C ASN A 181 6.88 4.68 -12.46
N GLY A 182 7.49 4.77 -11.27
CA GLY A 182 7.58 3.71 -10.27
C GLY A 182 6.53 3.79 -9.17
N LEU A 183 6.98 3.45 -7.96
CA LEU A 183 6.13 3.25 -6.77
C LEU A 183 5.21 4.43 -6.46
N PHE A 184 5.72 5.65 -6.57
CA PHE A 184 4.99 6.88 -6.23
C PHE A 184 4.45 7.64 -7.45
N LYS A 185 4.36 6.98 -8.60
CA LYS A 185 3.68 7.54 -9.77
C LYS A 185 2.23 7.91 -9.38
N ASN A 186 1.77 9.05 -9.87
CA ASN A 186 0.43 9.61 -9.57
C ASN A 186 0.16 9.87 -8.09
N SER A 187 1.16 9.76 -7.19
CA SER A 187 0.94 10.03 -5.77
C SER A 187 0.73 11.52 -5.51
N VAL A 188 -0.21 11.81 -4.61
CA VAL A 188 -0.47 13.13 -4.04
C VAL A 188 -0.36 13.03 -2.51
N GLY A 189 -0.32 14.18 -1.83
CA GLY A 189 -0.12 14.24 -0.38
C GLY A 189 1.31 13.88 0.04
N GLU A 190 1.48 13.59 1.33
CA GLU A 190 2.76 13.19 1.90
C GLU A 190 3.17 11.78 1.41
N LYS A 191 4.36 11.65 0.82
CA LYS A 191 4.92 10.36 0.38
C LYS A 191 5.68 9.70 1.53
N ILE A 192 5.29 8.47 1.88
CA ILE A 192 5.93 7.70 2.94
C ILE A 192 6.32 6.34 2.37
N LEU A 193 7.62 6.03 2.38
CA LEU A 193 8.11 4.71 2.02
C LEU A 193 8.04 3.78 3.25
N PHE A 194 7.33 2.65 3.13
CA PHE A 194 7.31 1.59 4.13
C PHE A 194 8.06 0.36 3.63
N ILE A 195 9.27 0.10 4.19
CA ILE A 195 10.07 -1.08 3.89
C ILE A 195 9.68 -2.18 4.88
N ASN A 196 8.94 -3.17 4.38
CA ASN A 196 8.35 -4.25 5.18
C ASN A 196 9.22 -5.50 5.25
N LYS A 197 8.91 -6.38 6.23
CA LYS A 197 9.55 -7.69 6.49
C LYS A 197 11.02 -7.62 6.92
N VAL A 198 11.40 -6.55 7.59
CA VAL A 198 12.71 -6.40 8.23
C VAL A 198 12.70 -7.18 9.56
N GLU A 199 13.06 -8.47 9.52
CA GLU A 199 12.80 -9.41 10.61
C GLU A 199 14.08 -9.94 11.28
N ASN A 200 15.27 -9.57 10.78
CA ASN A 200 16.56 -9.94 11.34
C ASN A 200 17.63 -8.90 10.98
N SER A 201 18.81 -9.01 11.62
CA SER A 201 19.93 -8.07 11.44
C SER A 201 20.42 -7.96 10.00
N TYR A 202 20.46 -9.06 9.25
CA TYR A 202 20.85 -9.04 7.84
C TYR A 202 19.89 -8.21 6.99
N LYS A 203 18.57 -8.40 7.17
CA LYS A 203 17.55 -7.60 6.46
C LYS A 203 17.60 -6.12 6.88
N GLU A 204 17.88 -5.85 8.15
CA GLU A 204 18.05 -4.48 8.64
C GLU A 204 19.28 -3.81 8.02
N GLU A 205 20.41 -4.53 7.89
CA GLU A 205 21.60 -4.03 7.19
C GLU A 205 21.30 -3.70 5.71
N LEU A 206 20.62 -4.59 4.99
CA LEU A 206 20.18 -4.34 3.62
C LEU A 206 19.25 -3.12 3.52
N THR A 207 18.31 -3.00 4.46
CA THR A 207 17.39 -1.86 4.53
C THR A 207 18.15 -0.55 4.74
N ASN A 208 19.10 -0.52 5.66
CA ASN A 208 19.92 0.66 5.91
C ASN A 208 20.78 1.05 4.69
N LYS A 209 21.30 0.07 3.93
CA LYS A 209 21.99 0.32 2.67
C LYS A 209 21.03 0.95 1.64
N LEU A 210 19.84 0.39 1.48
CA LEU A 210 18.83 0.92 0.57
C LEU A 210 18.40 2.35 0.95
N ILE A 211 18.17 2.61 2.23
CA ILE A 211 17.81 3.95 2.74
C ILE A 211 18.94 4.96 2.42
N LYS A 212 20.20 4.60 2.65
CA LYS A 212 21.33 5.47 2.30
C LYS A 212 21.38 5.80 0.79
N MET A 213 21.07 4.83 -0.06
CA MET A 213 20.99 5.06 -1.52
C MET A 213 19.85 6.01 -1.89
N ILE A 214 18.67 5.81 -1.30
CA ILE A 214 17.50 6.67 -1.52
C ILE A 214 17.79 8.10 -1.05
N LYS A 215 18.29 8.26 0.19
CA LYS A 215 18.55 9.57 0.79
C LYS A 215 19.63 10.39 0.06
N LYS A 216 20.51 9.76 -0.70
CA LYS A 216 21.47 10.47 -1.57
C LYS A 216 20.78 11.19 -2.74
N GLU A 217 19.66 10.68 -3.25
CA GLU A 217 18.92 11.25 -4.38
C GLU A 217 17.70 12.05 -3.92
N ASP A 218 17.02 11.61 -2.84
CA ASP A 218 15.90 12.31 -2.21
C ASP A 218 16.05 12.29 -0.68
N ASN A 219 16.72 13.31 -0.14
CA ASN A 219 16.96 13.43 1.31
C ASN A 219 15.65 13.64 2.12
N ASN A 220 14.60 14.15 1.49
CA ASN A 220 13.33 14.45 2.14
C ASN A 220 12.36 13.26 2.18
N MET A 221 12.65 12.16 1.48
CA MET A 221 11.80 10.97 1.50
C MET A 221 11.61 10.49 2.93
N LYS A 222 10.37 10.49 3.42
CA LYS A 222 10.02 9.88 4.71
C LYS A 222 10.07 8.37 4.60
N VAL A 223 10.92 7.73 5.37
CA VAL A 223 11.10 6.28 5.36
C VAL A 223 10.77 5.71 6.72
N ILE A 224 9.96 4.66 6.73
CA ILE A 224 9.68 3.81 7.88
C ILE A 224 9.99 2.38 7.46
N TYR A 225 10.61 1.60 8.34
CA TYR A 225 10.87 0.21 8.07
C TYR A 225 10.57 -0.67 9.28
N GLY A 226 10.28 -1.94 9.03
CA GLY A 226 9.97 -2.86 10.11
C GLY A 226 9.30 -4.15 9.67
N SER A 227 8.56 -4.77 10.57
CA SER A 227 7.82 -6.01 10.35
C SER A 227 6.45 -5.94 11.00
N LEU A 228 5.40 -6.07 10.21
CA LEU A 228 4.01 -6.16 10.68
C LEU A 228 3.78 -7.39 11.57
N ILE A 229 4.52 -8.50 11.32
CA ILE A 229 4.38 -9.74 12.10
C ILE A 229 5.04 -9.61 13.47
N LYS A 230 6.19 -8.89 13.54
CA LYS A 230 6.94 -8.70 14.79
C LYS A 230 6.52 -7.45 15.57
N ASP A 231 5.60 -6.67 15.04
CA ASP A 231 5.16 -5.37 15.58
C ASP A 231 6.35 -4.44 15.92
N TYR A 232 7.30 -4.35 15.00
CA TYR A 232 8.57 -3.64 15.17
C TYR A 232 8.78 -2.65 14.03
N TYR A 233 9.04 -1.36 14.37
CA TYR A 233 9.15 -0.28 13.40
C TYR A 233 10.19 0.75 13.82
N LYS A 234 10.88 1.33 12.83
CA LYS A 234 11.84 2.44 12.99
C LYS A 234 11.68 3.48 11.90
N LYS A 235 12.08 4.73 12.19
CA LYS A 235 12.36 5.76 11.17
C LYS A 235 13.70 5.46 10.48
N GLY A 236 13.75 5.68 9.16
CA GLY A 236 14.95 5.53 8.33
C GLY A 236 15.57 6.87 7.90
#